data_1c8128769834377f05e0209471c76fc0
#
_entry.id   1c8128769834377f05e0209471c76fc0
#
_cell.length_a   1.000
_cell.length_b   1.000
_cell.length_c   1.000
_cell.angle_alpha   90.00
_cell.angle_beta   90.00
_cell.angle_gamma   90.00
#
_symmetry.space_group_name_H-M   'P 1'
#
loop_
_entity.id
_entity.type
_entity.pdbx_description
1 polymer ?
#
loop_
_entity_poly.entity_id
_entity_poly.type
_entity_poly.pdbx_seq_one_letter_code
_entity_poly.pdbx_strand_id
1 'polypeptide(L)'
;MSTQWILNTHGDPLGTLNQFIRTIWEKTRLDGLVVAAGDQKEAYLLEDSGQVGAINPFRPVMTANLARLLPETLKVKPDARLGVLLRPCEMRALIEVSERGALQIDRLLTICVDCLGTFPEDEFEWRSARKGAEGGLASEALQFAPQGGISVYRYRAACQYCLSPGALGAQVNIGVLGLPVRQVLTISLGDPALAERLDLAHISDGPASTELVAQRLELLTRLEETHQHTRERILDGLAEILPS
;
A
#
# COMPACT_ATOMS: atom_id res chain seq x y z
N MET A 1 15.23 -15.24 -3.47
CA MET A 1 14.15 -14.31 -3.86
C MET A 1 12.84 -15.00 -3.51
N SER A 2 11.91 -14.34 -2.81
CA SER A 2 10.58 -14.91 -2.54
C SER A 2 9.82 -15.07 -3.85
N THR A 3 9.13 -16.19 -4.02
CA THR A 3 8.28 -16.43 -5.17
C THR A 3 7.19 -15.36 -5.23
N GLN A 4 7.06 -14.69 -6.38
CA GLN A 4 5.94 -13.80 -6.63
C GLN A 4 4.83 -14.57 -7.34
N TRP A 5 3.61 -14.31 -6.94
CA TRP A 5 2.40 -14.90 -7.49
C TRP A 5 1.57 -13.83 -8.19
N ILE A 6 0.69 -14.22 -9.08
CA ILE A 6 -0.20 -13.30 -9.79
C ILE A 6 -1.66 -13.48 -9.40
N LEU A 7 -2.40 -12.38 -9.50
CA LEU A 7 -3.86 -12.35 -9.52
C LEU A 7 -4.32 -11.68 -10.81
N ASN A 8 -5.08 -12.39 -11.62
CA ASN A 8 -5.70 -11.83 -12.82
C ASN A 8 -6.84 -10.89 -12.43
N THR A 9 -6.79 -9.66 -12.92
CA THR A 9 -7.74 -8.62 -12.50
C THR A 9 -8.99 -8.56 -13.39
N HIS A 10 -8.94 -9.14 -14.58
CA HIS A 10 -10.05 -9.11 -15.55
C HIS A 10 -10.63 -7.70 -15.77
N GLY A 11 -9.78 -6.66 -15.66
CA GLY A 11 -10.16 -5.25 -15.81
C GLY A 11 -10.58 -4.56 -14.53
N ASP A 12 -10.73 -5.27 -13.41
CA ASP A 12 -11.10 -4.75 -12.10
C ASP A 12 -10.01 -5.01 -11.02
N PRO A 13 -8.94 -4.21 -10.98
CA PRO A 13 -7.86 -4.39 -10.01
C PRO A 13 -8.31 -4.13 -8.56
N LEU A 14 -9.26 -3.22 -8.34
CA LEU A 14 -9.75 -2.93 -6.99
C LEU A 14 -10.62 -4.07 -6.46
N GLY A 15 -11.55 -4.56 -7.25
CA GLY A 15 -12.39 -5.69 -6.87
C GLY A 15 -11.57 -6.96 -6.63
N THR A 16 -10.57 -7.24 -7.48
CA THR A 16 -9.64 -8.35 -7.30
C THR A 16 -8.85 -8.24 -6.00
N LEU A 17 -8.30 -7.04 -5.69
CA LEU A 17 -7.61 -6.79 -4.44
C LEU A 17 -8.54 -7.02 -3.24
N ASN A 18 -9.74 -6.46 -3.26
CA ASN A 18 -10.69 -6.59 -2.17
C ASN A 18 -11.13 -8.04 -1.96
N GLN A 19 -11.33 -8.79 -3.04
CA GLN A 19 -11.64 -10.23 -2.95
C GLN A 19 -10.47 -11.01 -2.34
N PHE A 20 -9.23 -10.69 -2.71
CA PHE A 20 -8.05 -11.34 -2.14
C PHE A 20 -7.89 -11.01 -0.65
N ILE A 21 -8.08 -9.75 -0.24
CA ILE A 21 -8.05 -9.35 1.19
C ILE A 21 -9.15 -10.09 1.98
N ARG A 22 -10.36 -10.23 1.44
CA ARG A 22 -11.42 -11.00 2.06
C ARG A 22 -11.02 -12.46 2.25
N THR A 23 -10.44 -13.08 1.23
CA THR A 23 -9.94 -14.47 1.30
C THR A 23 -8.87 -14.63 2.38
N ILE A 24 -7.93 -13.68 2.48
CA ILE A 24 -6.93 -13.66 3.55
C ILE A 24 -7.63 -13.60 4.92
N TRP A 25 -8.56 -12.69 5.09
CA TRP A 25 -9.31 -12.51 6.34
C TRP A 25 -9.95 -13.84 6.78
N GLU A 26 -10.69 -14.48 5.90
CA GLU A 26 -11.40 -15.74 6.17
C GLU A 26 -10.43 -16.88 6.49
N LYS A 27 -9.39 -17.08 5.65
CA LYS A 27 -8.39 -18.15 5.83
C LYS A 27 -7.53 -17.97 7.08
N THR A 28 -7.21 -16.75 7.46
CA THR A 28 -6.43 -16.46 8.68
C THR A 28 -7.32 -16.23 9.91
N ARG A 29 -8.65 -16.22 9.74
CA ARG A 29 -9.63 -16.03 10.81
C ARG A 29 -9.37 -14.73 11.59
N LEU A 30 -9.24 -13.61 10.87
CA LEU A 30 -9.12 -12.32 11.52
C LEU A 30 -10.43 -11.93 12.22
N ASP A 31 -10.31 -11.31 13.37
CA ASP A 31 -11.44 -10.70 14.08
C ASP A 31 -11.74 -9.28 13.59
N GLY A 32 -10.80 -8.70 12.81
CA GLY A 32 -10.97 -7.39 12.21
C GLY A 32 -9.80 -6.99 11.31
N LEU A 33 -10.04 -5.94 10.50
CA LEU A 33 -9.05 -5.34 9.63
C LEU A 33 -8.99 -3.84 9.87
N VAL A 34 -7.83 -3.33 10.26
CA VAL A 34 -7.61 -1.90 10.43
C VAL A 34 -7.18 -1.30 9.11
N VAL A 35 -7.87 -0.27 8.68
CA VAL A 35 -7.62 0.44 7.42
C VAL A 35 -7.61 1.94 7.64
N ALA A 36 -6.91 2.69 6.78
CA ALA A 36 -7.05 4.13 6.74
C ALA A 36 -8.43 4.48 6.15
N ALA A 37 -9.23 5.24 6.89
CA ALA A 37 -10.46 5.80 6.35
C ALA A 37 -10.12 6.91 5.35
N GLY A 38 -10.76 6.88 4.18
CA GLY A 38 -10.41 7.75 3.06
C GLY A 38 -10.55 9.24 3.34
N ASP A 39 -11.50 9.64 4.19
CA ASP A 39 -11.89 11.03 4.49
C ASP A 39 -11.81 11.35 5.99
N GLN A 40 -11.53 10.38 6.84
CA GLN A 40 -11.43 10.57 8.28
C GLN A 40 -9.97 10.56 8.75
N LYS A 41 -9.67 11.36 9.75
CA LYS A 41 -8.35 11.43 10.39
C LYS A 41 -8.10 10.28 11.37
N GLU A 42 -8.91 9.23 11.31
CA GLU A 42 -8.93 8.11 12.23
C GLU A 42 -8.69 6.79 11.50
N ALA A 43 -8.15 5.81 12.21
CA ALA A 43 -8.10 4.44 11.76
C ALA A 43 -9.50 3.84 11.83
N TYR A 44 -9.87 3.05 10.84
CA TYR A 44 -11.15 2.36 10.81
C TYR A 44 -10.94 0.86 11.08
N LEU A 45 -11.63 0.32 12.07
CA LEU A 45 -11.66 -1.10 12.32
C LEU A 45 -12.89 -1.70 11.65
N LEU A 46 -12.66 -2.48 10.61
CA LEU A 46 -13.70 -3.32 10.02
C LEU A 46 -13.81 -4.59 10.85
N GLU A 47 -15.03 -4.99 11.20
CA GLU A 47 -15.33 -6.18 12.00
C GLU A 47 -16.07 -7.25 11.19
N ASP A 48 -16.41 -6.94 9.94
CA ASP A 48 -17.07 -7.84 9.00
C ASP A 48 -16.32 -7.86 7.67
N SER A 49 -15.93 -9.05 7.21
CA SER A 49 -15.23 -9.24 5.92
C SER A 49 -16.06 -8.76 4.72
N GLY A 50 -17.40 -8.69 4.86
CA GLY A 50 -18.29 -8.11 3.85
C GLY A 50 -18.03 -6.63 3.57
N GLN A 51 -17.51 -5.90 4.55
CA GLN A 51 -17.19 -4.47 4.43
C GLN A 51 -15.91 -4.19 3.61
N VAL A 52 -15.10 -5.21 3.33
CA VAL A 52 -13.85 -5.08 2.54
C VAL A 52 -14.11 -4.45 1.17
N GLY A 53 -15.30 -4.66 0.59
CA GLY A 53 -15.68 -4.03 -0.68
C GLY A 53 -15.69 -2.50 -0.69
N ALA A 54 -15.77 -1.85 0.48
CA ALA A 54 -15.73 -0.40 0.61
C ALA A 54 -14.30 0.18 0.71
N ILE A 55 -13.26 -0.67 0.84
CA ILE A 55 -11.87 -0.24 0.96
C ILE A 55 -11.33 0.17 -0.42
N ASN A 56 -10.63 1.29 -0.47
CA ASN A 56 -9.89 1.70 -1.65
C ASN A 56 -8.48 2.21 -1.28
N PRO A 57 -7.46 1.31 -1.21
CA PRO A 57 -6.10 1.69 -0.85
C PRO A 57 -5.39 2.52 -1.93
N PHE A 58 -5.94 2.56 -3.16
CA PHE A 58 -5.41 3.33 -4.28
C PHE A 58 -5.87 4.79 -4.29
N ARG A 59 -6.72 5.18 -3.36
CA ARG A 59 -7.14 6.58 -3.21
C ARG A 59 -5.91 7.46 -2.94
N PRO A 60 -5.60 8.46 -3.82
CA PRO A 60 -4.34 9.18 -3.76
C PRO A 60 -4.36 10.34 -2.74
N VAL A 61 -4.81 10.05 -1.51
CA VAL A 61 -4.79 10.97 -0.38
C VAL A 61 -4.39 10.23 0.90
N MET A 62 -3.74 10.93 1.81
CA MET A 62 -3.39 10.43 3.14
C MET A 62 -3.59 11.56 4.14
N THR A 63 -4.63 11.48 4.95
CA THR A 63 -4.96 12.46 6.00
C THR A 63 -4.19 12.18 7.30
N ALA A 64 -3.94 10.91 7.61
CA ALA A 64 -3.16 10.46 8.75
C ALA A 64 -2.29 9.25 8.38
N ASN A 65 -1.22 9.01 9.15
CA ASN A 65 -0.42 7.80 9.05
C ASN A 65 -1.02 6.73 9.98
N LEU A 66 -1.46 5.61 9.40
CA LEU A 66 -2.16 4.55 10.12
C LEU A 66 -1.31 3.95 11.26
N ALA A 67 0.00 3.84 11.08
CA ALA A 67 0.89 3.31 12.11
C ALA A 67 0.85 4.11 13.42
N ARG A 68 0.58 5.42 13.35
CA ARG A 68 0.45 6.27 14.54
C ARG A 68 -0.87 6.06 15.29
N LEU A 69 -1.89 5.58 14.61
CA LEU A 69 -3.24 5.38 15.16
C LEU A 69 -3.42 3.98 15.75
N LEU A 70 -2.63 3.01 15.24
CA LEU A 70 -2.72 1.60 15.64
C LEU A 70 -2.58 1.35 17.15
N PRO A 71 -1.66 1.96 17.90
CA PRO A 71 -1.53 1.68 19.34
C PRO A 71 -2.83 1.92 20.11
N GLU A 72 -3.55 2.98 19.80
CA GLU A 72 -4.85 3.27 20.45
C GLU A 72 -5.95 2.29 19.99
N THR A 73 -5.98 1.96 18.70
CA THR A 73 -6.93 0.97 18.15
C THR A 73 -6.75 -0.41 18.81
N LEU A 74 -5.49 -0.83 19.00
CA LEU A 74 -5.17 -2.12 19.62
C LEU A 74 -5.52 -2.21 21.12
N LYS A 75 -5.51 -1.08 21.83
CA LYS A 75 -5.93 -1.03 23.24
C LYS A 75 -7.40 -1.41 23.41
N VAL A 76 -8.23 -1.10 22.42
CA VAL A 76 -9.67 -1.39 22.46
C VAL A 76 -9.97 -2.89 22.35
N LYS A 77 -9.12 -3.63 21.59
CA LYS A 77 -9.27 -5.08 21.36
C LYS A 77 -7.93 -5.81 21.52
N PRO A 78 -7.44 -5.95 22.77
CA PRO A 78 -6.08 -6.45 23.02
C PRO A 78 -5.87 -7.93 22.61
N ASP A 79 -6.91 -8.73 22.59
CA ASP A 79 -6.82 -10.17 22.30
C ASP A 79 -7.26 -10.54 20.87
N ALA A 80 -7.72 -9.56 20.09
CA ALA A 80 -8.20 -9.79 18.74
C ALA A 80 -7.04 -10.07 17.77
N ARG A 81 -7.29 -10.97 16.81
CA ARG A 81 -6.42 -11.21 15.65
C ARG A 81 -6.73 -10.15 14.60
N LEU A 82 -5.93 -9.11 14.55
CA LEU A 82 -6.17 -8.01 13.63
C LEU A 82 -5.25 -8.07 12.43
N GLY A 83 -5.83 -7.82 11.26
CA GLY A 83 -5.09 -7.44 10.08
C GLY A 83 -4.93 -5.93 10.00
N VAL A 84 -3.92 -5.46 9.27
CA VAL A 84 -3.73 -4.04 8.97
C VAL A 84 -3.33 -3.85 7.51
N LEU A 85 -4.04 -2.96 6.80
CA LEU A 85 -3.78 -2.63 5.40
C LEU A 85 -2.99 -1.32 5.32
N LEU A 86 -1.78 -1.39 4.82
CA LEU A 86 -0.78 -0.33 4.90
C LEU A 86 -0.24 0.06 3.52
N ARG A 87 0.19 1.30 3.42
CA ARG A 87 1.14 1.75 2.39
C ARG A 87 2.58 1.52 2.85
N PRO A 88 3.58 1.53 1.93
CA PRO A 88 4.98 1.30 2.30
C PRO A 88 5.53 2.26 3.35
N CYS A 89 5.14 3.55 3.30
CA CYS A 89 5.55 4.52 4.32
C CYS A 89 4.90 4.25 5.69
N GLU A 90 3.70 3.72 5.72
CA GLU A 90 3.00 3.32 6.95
C GLU A 90 3.61 2.04 7.52
N MET A 91 3.99 1.09 6.65
CA MET A 91 4.70 -0.12 7.07
C MET A 91 6.04 0.21 7.74
N ARG A 92 6.85 1.11 7.15
CA ARG A 92 8.10 1.58 7.78
C ARG A 92 7.85 2.27 9.11
N ALA A 93 6.82 3.12 9.18
CA ALA A 93 6.44 3.77 10.43
C ALA A 93 5.95 2.76 11.49
N LEU A 94 5.26 1.70 11.07
CA LEU A 94 4.80 0.64 11.98
C LEU A 94 5.97 -0.13 12.60
N ILE A 95 6.99 -0.45 11.81
CA ILE A 95 8.22 -1.07 12.30
C ILE A 95 8.85 -0.18 13.37
N GLU A 96 9.05 1.10 13.10
CA GLU A 96 9.62 2.07 14.04
C GLU A 96 8.79 2.19 15.33
N VAL A 97 7.46 2.23 15.22
CA VAL A 97 6.55 2.28 16.38
C VAL A 97 6.65 1.01 17.22
N SER A 98 6.82 -0.14 16.57
CA SER A 98 7.04 -1.44 17.24
C SER A 98 8.40 -1.50 17.93
N GLU A 99 9.47 -1.06 17.27
CA GLU A 99 10.83 -1.01 17.88
C GLU A 99 10.89 -0.09 19.10
N ARG A 100 10.08 0.94 19.14
CA ARG A 100 9.91 1.82 20.32
C ARG A 100 9.04 1.21 21.43
N GLY A 101 8.54 -0.01 21.23
CA GLY A 101 7.75 -0.75 22.22
C GLY A 101 6.30 -0.29 22.37
N ALA A 102 5.78 0.57 21.47
CA ALA A 102 4.43 1.08 21.55
C ALA A 102 3.38 0.03 21.14
N LEU A 103 3.77 -0.99 20.37
CA LEU A 103 2.94 -2.14 19.99
C LEU A 103 3.82 -3.36 19.63
N GLN A 104 3.20 -4.53 19.53
CA GLN A 104 3.84 -5.78 19.07
C GLN A 104 3.37 -6.09 17.65
N ILE A 105 4.23 -5.88 16.67
CA ILE A 105 3.89 -6.06 15.24
C ILE A 105 3.57 -7.52 14.91
N ASP A 106 4.18 -8.48 15.61
CA ASP A 106 3.98 -9.93 15.42
C ASP A 106 2.54 -10.39 15.73
N ARG A 107 1.78 -9.56 16.44
CA ARG A 107 0.36 -9.80 16.73
C ARG A 107 -0.57 -9.38 15.60
N LEU A 108 -0.04 -8.71 14.59
CA LEU A 108 -0.78 -8.20 13.45
C LEU A 108 -0.50 -9.02 12.20
N LEU A 109 -1.52 -9.25 11.39
CA LEU A 109 -1.32 -9.65 10.00
C LEU A 109 -1.12 -8.37 9.16
N THR A 110 0.12 -8.11 8.76
CA THR A 110 0.44 -6.93 7.96
C THR A 110 0.24 -7.20 6.47
N ILE A 111 -0.54 -6.34 5.81
CA ILE A 111 -0.79 -6.34 4.37
C ILE A 111 -0.32 -4.99 3.84
N CYS A 112 0.66 -4.98 2.94
CA CYS A 112 1.18 -3.77 2.32
C CYS A 112 0.83 -3.74 0.83
N VAL A 113 0.34 -2.59 0.34
CA VAL A 113 0.02 -2.38 -1.07
C VAL A 113 0.93 -1.27 -1.60
N ASP A 114 1.45 -1.43 -2.82
CA ASP A 114 2.22 -0.37 -3.49
C ASP A 114 1.54 0.99 -3.39
N CYS A 115 2.33 2.01 -3.21
CA CYS A 115 1.85 3.38 -3.13
C CYS A 115 1.97 4.09 -4.47
N LEU A 116 0.85 4.54 -5.01
CA LEU A 116 0.80 5.31 -6.26
C LEU A 116 1.02 6.82 -6.05
N GLY A 117 1.45 7.22 -4.84
CA GLY A 117 1.60 8.62 -4.43
C GLY A 117 0.32 9.20 -3.82
N THR A 118 0.46 10.33 -3.11
CA THR A 118 -0.67 11.04 -2.52
C THR A 118 -0.57 12.53 -2.77
N PHE A 119 -1.70 13.16 -3.08
CA PHE A 119 -1.84 14.61 -3.16
C PHE A 119 -1.95 15.22 -1.76
N PRO A 120 -1.63 16.52 -1.60
CA PRO A 120 -2.14 17.31 -0.49
C PRO A 120 -3.68 17.25 -0.46
N GLU A 121 -4.27 17.45 0.72
CA GLU A 121 -5.71 17.28 0.93
C GLU A 121 -6.53 18.23 0.06
N ASP A 122 -6.12 19.51 0.02
CA ASP A 122 -6.71 20.55 -0.82
C ASP A 122 -6.64 20.25 -2.33
N GLU A 123 -5.50 19.77 -2.81
CA GLU A 123 -5.33 19.35 -4.20
C GLU A 123 -6.20 18.13 -4.52
N PHE A 124 -6.30 17.17 -3.59
CA PHE A 124 -7.16 16.01 -3.76
C PHE A 124 -8.64 16.41 -3.86
N GLU A 125 -9.13 17.26 -2.96
CA GLU A 125 -10.50 17.77 -2.96
C GLU A 125 -10.82 18.50 -4.27
N TRP A 126 -9.93 19.39 -4.69
CA TRP A 126 -10.10 20.16 -5.94
C TRP A 126 -10.17 19.24 -7.18
N ARG A 127 -9.33 18.18 -7.25
CA ARG A 127 -9.36 17.21 -8.34
C ARG A 127 -10.62 16.35 -8.31
N SER A 128 -11.02 15.89 -7.13
CA SER A 128 -12.21 15.07 -6.93
C SER A 128 -13.47 15.80 -7.37
N ALA A 129 -13.61 17.06 -6.99
CA ALA A 129 -14.74 17.90 -7.38
C ALA A 129 -14.87 18.07 -8.90
N ARG A 130 -13.75 18.08 -9.64
CA ARG A 130 -13.74 18.21 -11.10
C ARG A 130 -14.00 16.90 -11.84
N LYS A 131 -13.62 15.77 -11.28
CA LYS A 131 -13.78 14.44 -11.90
C LYS A 131 -15.08 13.74 -11.55
N GLY A 132 -15.88 14.29 -10.65
CA GLY A 132 -17.21 13.83 -10.29
C GLY A 132 -17.19 12.83 -9.14
N ALA A 133 -16.66 11.64 -9.26
CA ALA A 133 -16.66 10.65 -8.19
C ALA A 133 -15.26 10.44 -7.63
N GLU A 134 -15.14 10.26 -6.32
CA GLU A 134 -13.87 9.95 -5.64
C GLU A 134 -13.12 8.75 -6.23
N GLY A 135 -13.85 7.74 -6.74
CA GLY A 135 -13.30 6.60 -7.46
C GLY A 135 -12.55 6.96 -8.73
N GLY A 136 -12.85 8.11 -9.36
CA GLY A 136 -12.21 8.55 -10.60
C GLY A 136 -10.71 8.80 -10.45
N LEU A 137 -10.25 9.39 -9.35
CA LEU A 137 -8.83 9.63 -9.11
C LEU A 137 -8.06 8.34 -8.76
N ALA A 138 -8.66 7.41 -8.04
CA ALA A 138 -8.05 6.11 -7.76
C ALA A 138 -7.92 5.28 -9.04
N SER A 139 -8.95 5.29 -9.89
CA SER A 139 -8.91 4.62 -11.20
C SER A 139 -7.83 5.23 -12.12
N GLU A 140 -7.71 6.57 -12.12
CA GLU A 140 -6.63 7.26 -12.84
C GLU A 140 -5.25 6.89 -12.28
N ALA A 141 -5.09 6.86 -10.96
CA ALA A 141 -3.82 6.45 -10.34
C ALA A 141 -3.43 5.03 -10.78
N LEU A 142 -4.37 4.09 -10.78
CA LEU A 142 -4.15 2.74 -11.27
C LEU A 142 -3.81 2.69 -12.77
N GLN A 143 -4.43 3.52 -13.59
CA GLN A 143 -4.11 3.59 -15.02
C GLN A 143 -2.64 3.98 -15.27
N PHE A 144 -2.05 4.81 -14.41
CA PHE A 144 -0.66 5.22 -14.50
C PHE A 144 0.32 4.36 -13.67
N ALA A 145 -0.16 3.33 -12.99
CA ALA A 145 0.69 2.41 -12.23
C ALA A 145 1.83 1.76 -13.06
N PRO A 146 1.61 1.39 -14.35
CA PRO A 146 2.70 0.87 -15.20
C PRO A 146 3.86 1.85 -15.40
N GLN A 147 3.62 3.16 -15.21
CA GLN A 147 4.58 4.24 -15.42
C GLN A 147 5.11 4.82 -14.09
N GLY A 148 4.63 4.34 -12.95
CA GLY A 148 5.06 4.80 -11.63
C GLY A 148 4.19 5.89 -11.00
N GLY A 149 3.04 6.22 -11.57
CA GLY A 149 2.07 7.16 -11.00
C GLY A 149 1.68 8.31 -11.92
N ILE A 150 0.78 9.16 -11.44
CA ILE A 150 0.30 10.37 -12.12
C ILE A 150 1.34 11.51 -11.90
N SER A 151 1.00 12.70 -12.24
CA SER A 151 1.77 13.95 -12.05
C SER A 151 2.52 14.07 -10.72
N VAL A 152 3.68 13.43 -10.62
CA VAL A 152 4.49 13.31 -9.38
C VAL A 152 4.80 14.67 -8.74
N TYR A 153 4.97 15.72 -9.55
CA TYR A 153 5.25 17.08 -9.08
C TYR A 153 4.10 17.73 -8.27
N ARG A 154 2.90 17.17 -8.31
CA ARG A 154 1.74 17.61 -7.54
C ARG A 154 1.52 16.83 -6.26
N TYR A 155 2.27 15.75 -6.08
CA TYR A 155 2.17 14.97 -4.85
C TYR A 155 2.73 15.74 -3.65
N ARG A 156 2.37 15.29 -2.47
CA ARG A 156 2.98 15.77 -1.22
C ARG A 156 4.51 15.69 -1.33
N ALA A 157 5.21 16.67 -0.76
CA ALA A 157 6.66 16.72 -0.82
C ALA A 157 7.31 15.36 -0.40
N ALA A 158 6.84 14.74 0.67
CA ALA A 158 7.32 13.44 1.11
C ALA A 158 7.13 12.32 0.06
N CYS A 159 6.14 12.42 -0.83
CA CYS A 159 5.92 11.46 -1.91
C CYS A 159 6.82 11.72 -3.12
N GLN A 160 7.21 12.99 -3.36
CA GLN A 160 8.05 13.37 -4.49
C GLN A 160 9.50 12.84 -4.39
N TYR A 161 9.96 12.54 -3.16
CA TYR A 161 11.28 11.96 -2.89
C TYR A 161 11.22 10.67 -2.06
N CYS A 162 10.09 9.94 -2.17
CA CYS A 162 9.93 8.66 -1.50
C CYS A 162 10.72 7.56 -2.22
N LEU A 163 11.79 7.06 -1.59
CA LEU A 163 12.69 6.05 -2.19
C LEU A 163 12.05 4.66 -2.29
N SER A 164 10.98 4.38 -1.56
CA SER A 164 10.41 3.04 -1.49
C SER A 164 8.89 3.06 -1.62
N PRO A 165 8.35 3.30 -2.83
CA PRO A 165 6.91 3.27 -3.07
C PRO A 165 6.37 1.83 -3.22
N GLY A 166 7.24 0.84 -3.46
CA GLY A 166 6.88 -0.57 -3.58
C GLY A 166 6.57 -1.22 -2.24
N ALA A 167 5.57 -2.10 -2.22
CA ALA A 167 5.19 -2.89 -1.06
C ALA A 167 6.32 -3.86 -0.68
N LEU A 168 6.83 -3.74 0.54
CA LEU A 168 7.91 -4.56 1.08
C LEU A 168 7.85 -4.58 2.61
N GLY A 169 8.34 -5.67 3.21
CA GLY A 169 8.50 -5.80 4.66
C GLY A 169 7.24 -6.20 5.41
N ALA A 170 6.09 -6.33 4.74
CA ALA A 170 4.88 -6.90 5.33
C ALA A 170 4.83 -8.42 5.14
N GLN A 171 3.96 -9.09 5.90
CA GLN A 171 3.70 -10.52 5.71
C GLN A 171 3.05 -10.81 4.35
N VAL A 172 2.19 -9.89 3.87
CA VAL A 172 1.60 -9.93 2.53
C VAL A 172 1.93 -8.63 1.82
N ASN A 173 2.60 -8.71 0.67
CA ASN A 173 2.95 -7.55 -0.13
C ASN A 173 2.26 -7.66 -1.49
N ILE A 174 1.54 -6.60 -1.88
CA ILE A 174 0.74 -6.55 -3.10
C ILE A 174 1.30 -5.50 -4.03
N GLY A 175 1.73 -5.92 -5.21
CA GLY A 175 2.35 -5.09 -6.23
C GLY A 175 1.36 -4.64 -7.28
N VAL A 176 1.43 -3.35 -7.63
CA VAL A 176 0.72 -2.72 -8.74
C VAL A 176 1.65 -1.89 -9.62
N LEU A 177 2.73 -1.32 -9.05
CA LEU A 177 3.69 -0.49 -9.79
C LEU A 177 4.44 -1.32 -10.83
N GLY A 178 4.56 -0.79 -12.04
CA GLY A 178 5.23 -1.46 -13.16
C GLY A 178 4.40 -2.56 -13.82
N LEU A 179 3.14 -2.74 -13.43
CA LEU A 179 2.30 -3.83 -13.90
C LEU A 179 1.14 -3.31 -14.77
N PRO A 180 0.70 -4.10 -15.75
CA PRO A 180 -0.54 -3.85 -16.48
C PRO A 180 -1.74 -4.19 -15.57
N VAL A 181 -2.04 -3.32 -14.60
CA VAL A 181 -2.96 -3.57 -13.48
C VAL A 181 -4.38 -3.98 -13.90
N ARG A 182 -4.80 -3.66 -15.12
CA ARG A 182 -6.06 -4.16 -15.67
C ARG A 182 -6.02 -5.66 -16.03
N GLN A 183 -4.85 -6.26 -16.05
CA GLN A 183 -4.63 -7.67 -16.35
C GLN A 183 -4.16 -8.42 -15.09
N VAL A 184 -3.24 -7.85 -14.31
CA VAL A 184 -2.54 -8.57 -13.26
C VAL A 184 -2.11 -7.68 -12.10
N LEU A 185 -2.17 -8.24 -10.88
CA LEU A 185 -1.47 -7.78 -9.68
C LEU A 185 -0.44 -8.84 -9.29
N THR A 186 0.59 -8.47 -8.53
CA THR A 186 1.52 -9.45 -7.96
C THR A 186 1.37 -9.53 -6.44
N ILE A 187 1.64 -10.72 -5.91
CA ILE A 187 1.65 -10.99 -4.48
C ILE A 187 2.99 -11.60 -4.12
N SER A 188 3.60 -11.14 -3.04
CA SER A 188 4.70 -11.82 -2.39
C SER A 188 4.44 -11.93 -0.89
N LEU A 189 4.85 -13.06 -0.30
CA LEU A 189 4.70 -13.30 1.13
C LEU A 189 6.06 -13.25 1.81
N GLY A 190 6.09 -12.63 2.98
CA GLY A 190 7.29 -12.57 3.82
C GLY A 190 7.60 -13.91 4.53
N ASP A 191 6.57 -14.76 4.72
CA ASP A 191 6.66 -16.01 5.43
C ASP A 191 6.14 -17.17 4.56
N PRO A 192 6.97 -18.19 4.24
CA PRO A 192 6.52 -19.37 3.51
C PRO A 192 5.39 -20.14 4.21
N ALA A 193 5.37 -20.18 5.54
CA ALA A 193 4.31 -20.86 6.30
C ALA A 193 2.95 -20.15 6.11
N LEU A 194 2.96 -18.85 5.87
CA LEU A 194 1.73 -18.12 5.52
C LEU A 194 1.22 -18.52 4.12
N ALA A 195 2.13 -18.80 3.18
CA ALA A 195 1.75 -19.27 1.83
C ALA A 195 0.97 -20.59 1.88
N GLU A 196 1.41 -21.51 2.71
CA GLU A 196 0.73 -22.79 2.92
C GLU A 196 -0.63 -22.59 3.62
N ARG A 197 -0.67 -21.80 4.70
CA ARG A 197 -1.93 -21.52 5.41
C ARG A 197 -2.98 -20.83 4.54
N LEU A 198 -2.56 -19.94 3.67
CA LEU A 198 -3.43 -19.26 2.70
C LEU A 198 -3.80 -20.18 1.53
N ASP A 199 -3.07 -21.29 1.35
CA ASP A 199 -3.22 -22.13 0.16
C ASP A 199 -3.06 -21.29 -1.13
N LEU A 200 -1.96 -20.53 -1.16
CA LEU A 200 -1.74 -19.49 -2.17
C LEU A 200 -1.76 -20.04 -3.60
N ALA A 201 -1.35 -21.29 -3.76
CA ALA A 201 -1.39 -21.97 -5.06
C ALA A 201 -2.81 -22.11 -5.63
N HIS A 202 -3.84 -22.15 -4.77
CA HIS A 202 -5.24 -22.26 -5.19
C HIS A 202 -5.98 -20.92 -5.25
N ILE A 203 -5.53 -19.90 -4.48
CA ILE A 203 -6.17 -18.59 -4.45
C ILE A 203 -5.50 -17.55 -5.35
N SER A 204 -4.43 -17.95 -6.03
CA SER A 204 -3.72 -17.14 -7.04
C SER A 204 -3.81 -17.82 -8.42
N ASP A 205 -3.43 -17.09 -9.44
CA ASP A 205 -3.40 -17.58 -10.83
C ASP A 205 -2.03 -18.14 -11.24
N GLY A 206 -1.20 -18.48 -10.28
CA GLY A 206 0.11 -19.09 -10.47
C GLY A 206 1.29 -18.15 -10.20
N PRO A 207 2.51 -18.63 -10.42
CA PRO A 207 3.71 -17.83 -10.23
C PRO A 207 3.83 -16.75 -11.31
N ALA A 208 4.36 -15.59 -10.92
CA ALA A 208 4.67 -14.52 -11.85
C ALA A 208 5.78 -14.93 -12.81
N SER A 209 5.67 -14.54 -14.08
CA SER A 209 6.73 -14.76 -15.06
C SER A 209 7.98 -13.94 -14.71
N THR A 210 9.14 -14.41 -15.14
CA THR A 210 10.42 -13.72 -14.94
C THR A 210 10.39 -12.34 -15.58
N GLU A 211 9.75 -12.20 -16.73
CA GLU A 211 9.62 -10.94 -17.48
C GLU A 211 8.79 -9.92 -16.71
N LEU A 212 7.66 -10.35 -16.13
CA LEU A 212 6.79 -9.48 -15.34
C LEU A 212 7.51 -8.98 -14.08
N VAL A 213 8.23 -9.87 -13.41
CA VAL A 213 9.05 -9.52 -12.23
C VAL A 213 10.15 -8.55 -12.60
N ALA A 214 10.85 -8.78 -13.72
CA ALA A 214 11.91 -7.91 -14.21
C ALA A 214 11.39 -6.52 -14.59
N GLN A 215 10.28 -6.44 -15.32
CA GLN A 215 9.62 -5.17 -15.68
C GLN A 215 9.25 -4.34 -14.44
N ARG A 216 8.66 -5.00 -13.44
CA ARG A 216 8.32 -4.35 -12.19
C ARG A 216 9.56 -3.83 -11.45
N LEU A 217 10.60 -4.64 -11.35
CA LEU A 217 11.85 -4.28 -10.68
C LEU A 217 12.52 -3.09 -11.37
N GLU A 218 12.58 -3.10 -12.70
CA GLU A 218 13.14 -2.00 -13.51
C GLU A 218 12.41 -0.68 -13.20
N LEU A 219 11.08 -0.68 -13.16
CA LEU A 219 10.33 0.52 -12.79
C LEU A 219 10.66 0.98 -11.38
N LEU A 220 10.66 0.09 -10.39
CA LEU A 220 10.92 0.44 -9.00
C LEU A 220 12.33 1.03 -8.84
N THR A 221 13.35 0.46 -9.49
CA THR A 221 14.73 0.98 -9.50
C THR A 221 14.77 2.38 -10.12
N ARG A 222 14.12 2.58 -11.26
CA ARG A 222 14.06 3.90 -11.92
C ARG A 222 13.36 4.96 -11.05
N LEU A 223 12.30 4.58 -10.34
CA LEU A 223 11.63 5.49 -9.40
C LEU A 223 12.54 5.86 -8.22
N GLU A 224 13.24 4.89 -7.66
CA GLU A 224 14.20 5.11 -6.58
C GLU A 224 15.30 6.08 -7.01
N GLU A 225 15.94 5.85 -8.16
CA GLU A 225 16.97 6.73 -8.73
C GLU A 225 16.45 8.16 -8.96
N THR A 226 15.26 8.29 -9.56
CA THR A 226 14.64 9.58 -9.83
C THR A 226 14.36 10.35 -8.54
N HIS A 227 13.84 9.67 -7.53
CA HIS A 227 13.52 10.28 -6.24
C HIS A 227 14.79 10.58 -5.44
N GLN A 228 15.82 9.76 -5.56
CA GLN A 228 17.12 10.01 -4.93
C GLN A 228 17.75 11.31 -5.48
N HIS A 229 17.78 11.51 -6.79
CA HIS A 229 18.24 12.76 -7.40
C HIS A 229 17.41 13.98 -6.96
N THR A 230 16.11 13.81 -6.82
CA THR A 230 15.24 14.88 -6.31
C THR A 230 15.58 15.23 -4.86
N ARG A 231 15.82 14.22 -4.03
CA ARG A 231 16.23 14.38 -2.64
C ARG A 231 17.57 15.09 -2.51
N GLU A 232 18.56 14.70 -3.31
CA GLU A 232 19.90 15.32 -3.32
C GLU A 232 19.81 16.81 -3.67
N ARG A 233 19.09 17.17 -4.73
CA ARG A 233 18.87 18.59 -5.10
C ARG A 233 18.21 19.41 -3.99
N ILE A 234 17.29 18.82 -3.25
CA ILE A 234 16.64 19.50 -2.10
C ILE A 234 17.65 19.70 -0.97
N LEU A 235 18.47 18.70 -0.66
CA LEU A 235 19.48 18.77 0.38
C LEU A 235 20.57 19.79 0.05
N ASP A 236 21.04 19.83 -1.20
CA ASP A 236 22.00 20.81 -1.67
C ASP A 236 21.47 22.24 -1.54
N GLY A 237 20.23 22.47 -1.98
CA GLY A 237 19.58 23.77 -1.82
C GLY A 237 19.35 24.18 -0.36
N LEU A 238 19.12 23.23 0.55
CA LEU A 238 19.03 23.51 1.98
C LEU A 238 20.40 23.85 2.59
N ALA A 239 21.48 23.18 2.15
CA ALA A 239 22.84 23.44 2.62
C ALA A 239 23.31 24.87 2.27
N GLU A 240 22.84 25.43 1.15
CA GLU A 240 23.14 26.82 0.75
C GLU A 240 22.41 27.87 1.62
N ILE A 241 21.30 27.50 2.26
CA ILE A 241 20.44 28.42 3.04
C ILE A 241 20.75 28.36 4.53
N LEU A 242 21.22 27.21 5.02
CA LEU A 242 21.53 27.03 6.45
C LEU A 242 22.91 27.62 6.75
N PRO A 243 23.02 28.58 7.71
CA PRO A 243 24.32 29.09 8.15
C PRO A 243 25.14 27.96 8.76
N SER A 244 26.41 27.89 8.40
CA SER A 244 27.45 27.01 9.00
C SER A 244 27.63 27.22 10.48
#